data_06c2ed1894840650888b94cee0a599de
#
_entry.id   06c2ed1894840650888b94cee0a599de
#
_cell.length_a   1.000
_cell.length_b   1.000
_cell.length_c   1.000
_cell.angle_alpha   90.00
_cell.angle_beta   90.00
_cell.angle_gamma   90.00
#
_symmetry.space_group_name_H-M   'P 1'
#
loop_
_entity.id
_entity.type
_entity.pdbx_description
1 polymer ?
#
loop_
_entity_poly.entity_id
_entity_poly.type
_entity_poly.pdbx_seq_one_letter_code
_entity_poly.pdbx_strand_id
1 'polypeptide(L)'
;MIEVGTALAEKIIYIDRAMLKAYADASGDQNPIHQNEEFAVSVGLPNIIAHGMLTMALVGKYVTEWSGGSGSVKEFGARFIKPVIVPAGEKVDLTINGTVTEVDGDQIKIDLVATSSGVKVLGMAKAVVIKK
;
A
#
# COMPACT_ATOMS: atom_id res chain seq x y z
N MET A 1 -1.70 -14.70 -21.93
CA MET A 1 -2.49 -15.51 -20.98
C MET A 1 -1.90 -15.41 -19.59
N ILE A 2 -2.75 -15.27 -18.59
CA ILE A 2 -2.30 -15.14 -17.21
C ILE A 2 -2.23 -16.55 -16.59
N GLU A 3 -1.10 -16.85 -15.97
CA GLU A 3 -0.84 -18.15 -15.37
C GLU A 3 -0.36 -17.99 -13.93
N VAL A 4 -0.48 -19.05 -13.14
CA VAL A 4 0.13 -19.12 -11.81
C VAL A 4 1.63 -18.87 -11.94
N GLY A 5 2.18 -18.01 -11.10
CA GLY A 5 3.57 -17.60 -11.15
C GLY A 5 3.82 -16.33 -11.98
N THR A 6 2.82 -15.83 -12.71
CA THR A 6 2.94 -14.57 -13.44
C THR A 6 3.26 -13.43 -12.48
N ALA A 7 4.35 -12.72 -12.72
CA ALA A 7 4.72 -11.54 -11.93
C ALA A 7 4.04 -10.29 -12.52
N LEU A 8 3.43 -9.50 -11.66
CA LEU A 8 2.95 -8.18 -12.03
C LEU A 8 4.14 -7.22 -12.08
N ALA A 9 4.04 -6.19 -12.92
CA ALA A 9 5.09 -5.19 -13.00
C ALA A 9 5.27 -4.47 -11.66
N GLU A 10 6.51 -4.31 -11.24
CA GLU A 10 6.82 -3.55 -10.02
C GLU A 10 6.40 -2.09 -10.19
N LYS A 11 5.85 -1.51 -9.14
CA LYS A 11 5.53 -0.09 -9.10
C LYS A 11 6.13 0.54 -7.86
N ILE A 12 6.74 1.71 -8.03
CA ILE A 12 7.27 2.50 -6.93
C ILE A 12 6.47 3.79 -6.85
N ILE A 13 5.88 4.03 -5.68
CA ILE A 13 5.14 5.25 -5.37
C ILE A 13 5.94 5.98 -4.29
N TYR A 14 6.12 7.29 -4.43
CA TYR A 14 6.81 8.07 -3.42
C TYR A 14 5.82 8.79 -2.54
N ILE A 15 6.04 8.67 -1.24
CA ILE A 15 5.20 9.27 -0.20
C ILE A 15 6.00 10.38 0.49
N ASP A 16 5.38 11.54 0.63
CA ASP A 16 5.95 12.68 1.35
C ASP A 16 4.93 13.25 2.34
N ARG A 17 5.36 14.22 3.13
CA ARG A 17 4.46 14.83 4.14
C ARG A 17 3.28 15.58 3.54
N ALA A 18 3.44 16.13 2.33
CA ALA A 18 2.33 16.78 1.64
C ALA A 18 1.21 15.78 1.32
N MET A 19 1.57 14.57 0.91
CA MET A 19 0.61 13.49 0.68
C MET A 19 -0.11 13.09 1.97
N LEU A 20 0.61 13.00 3.10
CA LEU A 20 0.00 12.68 4.39
C LEU A 20 -1.00 13.74 4.82
N LYS A 21 -0.68 15.02 4.62
CA LYS A 21 -1.61 16.11 4.92
C LYS A 21 -2.86 16.04 4.04
N ALA A 22 -2.67 15.82 2.74
CA ALA A 22 -3.79 15.69 1.81
C ALA A 22 -4.70 14.51 2.19
N TYR A 23 -4.12 13.39 2.57
CA TYR A 23 -4.88 12.23 3.01
C TYR A 23 -5.62 12.49 4.32
N ALA A 24 -4.98 13.15 5.28
CA ALA A 24 -5.61 13.51 6.56
C ALA A 24 -6.83 14.39 6.32
N ASP A 25 -6.72 15.37 5.44
CA ASP A 25 -7.83 16.29 5.12
C ASP A 25 -8.95 15.57 4.37
N ALA A 26 -8.61 14.67 3.46
CA ALA A 26 -9.60 13.93 2.67
C ALA A 26 -10.33 12.85 3.48
N SER A 27 -9.61 12.14 4.35
CA SER A 27 -10.15 11.03 5.13
C SER A 27 -10.77 11.43 6.46
N GLY A 28 -10.41 12.61 6.97
CA GLY A 28 -10.77 13.06 8.32
C GLY A 28 -9.86 12.51 9.42
N ASP A 29 -8.86 11.70 9.09
CA ASP A 29 -7.92 11.16 10.08
C ASP A 29 -6.81 12.16 10.36
N GLN A 30 -7.01 12.97 11.39
CA GLN A 30 -6.10 14.04 11.81
C GLN A 30 -5.19 13.62 12.97
N ASN A 31 -4.96 12.31 13.15
CA ASN A 31 -4.10 11.85 14.23
C ASN A 31 -2.70 12.48 14.10
N PRO A 32 -2.21 13.15 15.15
CA PRO A 32 -0.94 13.89 15.07
C PRO A 32 0.30 13.04 14.79
N ILE A 33 0.26 11.73 14.95
CA ILE A 33 1.40 10.85 14.58
C ILE A 33 1.73 10.92 13.08
N HIS A 34 0.80 11.39 12.26
CA HIS A 34 0.96 11.53 10.81
C HIS A 34 1.34 12.94 10.38
N GLN A 35 1.39 13.90 11.30
CA GLN A 35 1.58 15.30 10.97
C GLN A 35 2.53 16.07 11.89
N ASN A 36 2.74 15.60 13.11
CA ASN A 36 3.53 16.31 14.12
C ASN A 36 4.69 15.41 14.57
N GLU A 37 5.91 15.76 14.15
CA GLU A 37 7.11 14.99 14.45
C GLU A 37 7.38 14.89 15.96
N GLU A 38 7.26 16.01 16.66
CA GLU A 38 7.48 16.03 18.11
C GLU A 38 6.51 15.09 18.83
N PHE A 39 5.26 15.12 18.46
CA PHE A 39 4.26 14.22 19.02
C PHE A 39 4.57 12.75 18.70
N ALA A 40 4.91 12.46 17.44
CA ALA A 40 5.23 11.10 17.00
C ALA A 40 6.40 10.54 17.81
N VAL A 41 7.45 11.31 17.97
CA VAL A 41 8.62 10.92 18.76
C VAL A 41 8.26 10.73 20.25
N SER A 42 7.40 11.60 20.79
CA SER A 42 6.99 11.53 22.19
C SER A 42 6.23 10.25 22.53
N VAL A 43 5.58 9.62 21.57
CA VAL A 43 4.84 8.35 21.77
C VAL A 43 5.65 7.13 21.33
N GLY A 44 6.92 7.29 21.07
CA GLY A 44 7.85 6.18 20.80
C GLY A 44 8.09 5.85 19.33
N LEU A 45 7.60 6.67 18.40
CA LEU A 45 7.85 6.48 16.99
C LEU A 45 9.17 7.16 16.58
N PRO A 46 9.88 6.62 15.56
CA PRO A 46 11.16 7.23 15.13
C PRO A 46 10.93 8.56 14.40
N ASN A 47 9.77 8.79 13.81
CA ASN A 47 9.42 10.00 13.09
C ASN A 47 7.93 9.98 12.77
N ILE A 48 7.43 10.91 11.94
CA ILE A 48 6.08 10.86 11.39
C ILE A 48 5.94 9.59 10.55
N ILE A 49 4.78 8.94 10.68
CA ILE A 49 4.45 7.75 9.89
C ILE A 49 3.25 8.02 8.99
N ALA A 50 3.21 7.33 7.85
CA ALA A 50 2.06 7.38 6.97
C ALA A 50 0.86 6.67 7.60
N HIS A 51 -0.35 7.14 7.27
CA HIS A 51 -1.58 6.45 7.65
C HIS A 51 -1.54 5.02 7.09
N GLY A 52 -1.84 4.02 7.90
CA GLY A 52 -1.90 2.63 7.43
C GLY A 52 -2.89 2.49 6.28
N MET A 53 -4.05 3.13 6.40
CA MET A 53 -5.06 3.09 5.34
C MET A 53 -4.62 3.78 4.05
N LEU A 54 -3.74 4.79 4.11
CA LEU A 54 -3.15 5.37 2.92
C LEU A 54 -2.26 4.35 2.21
N THR A 55 -1.39 3.66 2.96
CA THR A 55 -0.54 2.61 2.41
C THR A 55 -1.40 1.52 1.76
N MET A 56 -2.44 1.08 2.43
CA MET A 56 -3.36 0.07 1.90
C MET A 56 -4.08 0.55 0.64
N ALA A 57 -4.51 1.82 0.63
CA ALA A 57 -5.19 2.41 -0.54
C ALA A 57 -4.27 2.47 -1.76
N LEU A 58 -3.00 2.79 -1.58
CA LEU A 58 -2.03 2.84 -2.68
C LEU A 58 -1.77 1.44 -3.26
N VAL A 59 -1.69 0.42 -2.41
CA VAL A 59 -1.56 -0.97 -2.87
C VAL A 59 -2.85 -1.41 -3.57
N GLY A 60 -4.01 -1.04 -3.04
CA GLY A 60 -5.31 -1.31 -3.68
C GLY A 60 -5.42 -0.67 -5.06
N LYS A 61 -4.92 0.55 -5.21
CA LYS A 61 -4.87 1.23 -6.51
C LYS A 61 -4.02 0.45 -7.51
N TYR A 62 -2.88 -0.07 -7.08
CA TYR A 62 -2.03 -0.92 -7.90
C TYR A 62 -2.81 -2.14 -8.44
N VAL A 63 -3.55 -2.81 -7.56
CA VAL A 63 -4.39 -3.95 -7.93
C VAL A 63 -5.49 -3.54 -8.92
N THR A 64 -6.16 -2.44 -8.64
CA THR A 64 -7.23 -1.89 -9.49
C THR A 64 -6.73 -1.58 -10.90
N GLU A 65 -5.58 -0.94 -11.01
CA GLU A 65 -4.98 -0.61 -12.30
C GLU A 65 -4.61 -1.87 -13.08
N TRP A 66 -4.03 -2.86 -12.41
CA TRP A 66 -3.67 -4.11 -13.07
C TRP A 66 -4.90 -4.89 -13.55
N SER A 67 -5.97 -4.91 -12.76
CA SER A 67 -7.18 -5.66 -13.09
C SER A 67 -8.05 -5.02 -14.15
N GLY A 68 -7.81 -3.74 -14.44
CA GLY A 68 -8.55 -3.00 -15.48
C GLY A 68 -9.67 -2.11 -14.96
N GLY A 69 -9.84 -1.98 -13.65
CA GLY A 69 -10.80 -1.06 -13.06
C GLY A 69 -11.31 -1.49 -11.68
N SER A 70 -11.92 -0.56 -10.96
CA SER A 70 -12.37 -0.76 -9.59
C SER A 70 -13.43 -1.85 -9.44
N GLY A 71 -14.27 -2.05 -10.45
CA GLY A 71 -15.28 -3.10 -10.44
C GLY A 71 -14.72 -4.52 -10.59
N SER A 72 -13.43 -4.64 -10.90
CA SER A 72 -12.76 -5.93 -11.09
C SER A 72 -12.16 -6.49 -9.79
N VAL A 73 -12.02 -5.68 -8.75
CA VAL A 73 -11.45 -6.14 -7.48
C VAL A 73 -12.58 -6.72 -6.62
N LYS A 74 -12.50 -8.02 -6.35
CA LYS A 74 -13.51 -8.73 -5.58
C LYS A 74 -13.18 -8.76 -4.10
N GLU A 75 -11.91 -8.98 -3.77
CA GLU A 75 -11.42 -8.99 -2.41
C GLU A 75 -10.03 -8.37 -2.36
N PHE A 76 -9.74 -7.68 -1.28
CA PHE A 76 -8.42 -7.13 -1.01
C PHE A 76 -8.24 -6.99 0.49
N GLY A 77 -7.15 -7.50 1.01
CA GLY A 77 -6.84 -7.43 2.44
C GLY A 77 -5.36 -7.51 2.71
N ALA A 78 -4.97 -7.00 3.87
CA ALA A 78 -3.59 -7.01 4.32
C ALA A 78 -3.52 -6.80 5.83
N ARG A 79 -2.33 -7.08 6.41
CA ARG A 79 -2.01 -6.74 7.80
C ARG A 79 -0.96 -5.65 7.80
N PHE A 80 -1.11 -4.67 8.69
CA PHE A 80 -0.09 -3.66 8.93
C PHE A 80 0.98 -4.28 9.83
N ILE A 81 2.23 -4.34 9.37
CA ILE A 81 3.32 -4.94 10.14
C ILE A 81 4.43 -3.98 10.53
N LYS A 82 4.70 -2.98 9.69
CA LYS A 82 5.68 -1.92 9.96
C LYS A 82 5.17 -0.60 9.42
N PRO A 83 5.44 0.52 10.12
CA PRO A 83 5.02 1.82 9.61
C PRO A 83 5.89 2.26 8.42
N VAL A 84 5.31 3.09 7.57
CA VAL A 84 6.07 3.83 6.55
C VAL A 84 6.51 5.14 7.21
N ILE A 85 7.81 5.29 7.43
CA ILE A 85 8.39 6.44 8.13
C ILE A 85 8.68 7.55 7.12
N VAL A 86 8.18 8.77 7.39
CA VAL A 86 8.28 9.90 6.45
C VAL A 86 8.99 11.08 7.11
N PRO A 87 10.34 11.14 7.05
CA PRO A 87 11.09 12.26 7.60
C PRO A 87 10.83 13.57 6.85
N ALA A 88 11.09 14.69 7.53
CA ALA A 88 10.89 16.01 6.94
C ALA A 88 11.73 16.21 5.68
N GLY A 89 11.09 16.75 4.63
CA GLY A 89 11.79 17.08 3.39
C GLY A 89 12.16 15.88 2.53
N GLU A 90 11.79 14.67 2.92
CA GLU A 90 12.12 13.46 2.18
C GLU A 90 10.89 12.86 1.50
N LYS A 91 11.14 12.18 0.38
CA LYS A 91 10.18 11.31 -0.28
C LYS A 91 10.63 9.89 -0.01
N VAL A 92 9.74 9.05 0.52
CA VAL A 92 10.07 7.65 0.78
C VAL A 92 9.32 6.77 -0.21
N ASP A 93 9.93 5.65 -0.56
CA ASP A 93 9.33 4.73 -1.51
C ASP A 93 8.25 3.86 -0.86
N LEU A 94 7.24 3.54 -1.64
CA LEU A 94 6.38 2.39 -1.40
C LEU A 94 6.52 1.53 -2.66
N THR A 95 7.26 0.45 -2.55
CA THR A 95 7.57 -0.44 -3.66
C THR A 95 6.62 -1.64 -3.61
N ILE A 96 5.86 -1.83 -4.68
CA ILE A 96 4.80 -2.82 -4.73
C ILE A 96 5.09 -3.84 -5.83
N ASN A 97 5.01 -5.11 -5.47
CA ASN A 97 5.13 -6.24 -6.38
C ASN A 97 3.94 -7.18 -6.17
N GLY A 98 3.60 -7.92 -7.20
CA GLY A 98 2.54 -8.91 -7.11
C GLY A 98 2.88 -10.16 -7.90
N THR A 99 2.30 -11.28 -7.48
CA THR A 99 2.47 -12.57 -8.16
C THR A 99 1.13 -13.30 -8.16
N VAL A 100 0.77 -13.83 -9.32
CA VAL A 100 -0.45 -14.63 -9.46
C VAL A 100 -0.25 -15.98 -8.78
N THR A 101 -1.13 -16.32 -7.85
CA THR A 101 -1.05 -17.57 -7.07
C THR A 101 -2.12 -18.57 -7.46
N GLU A 102 -3.24 -18.14 -8.04
CA GLU A 102 -4.31 -19.02 -8.47
C GLU A 102 -5.06 -18.41 -9.64
N VAL A 103 -5.45 -19.23 -10.58
CA VAL A 103 -6.29 -18.84 -11.73
C VAL A 103 -7.46 -19.80 -11.81
N ASP A 104 -8.68 -19.28 -11.74
CA ASP A 104 -9.91 -20.04 -11.86
C ASP A 104 -10.84 -19.30 -12.83
N GLY A 105 -10.75 -19.65 -14.12
CA GLY A 105 -11.42 -18.90 -15.17
C GLY A 105 -10.87 -17.49 -15.26
N ASP A 106 -11.73 -16.50 -15.15
CA ASP A 106 -11.33 -15.08 -15.09
C ASP A 106 -11.10 -14.57 -13.66
N GLN A 107 -11.28 -15.44 -12.65
CA GLN A 107 -10.96 -15.09 -11.27
C GLN A 107 -9.48 -15.37 -10.98
N ILE A 108 -8.77 -14.37 -10.52
CA ILE A 108 -7.32 -14.44 -10.31
C ILE A 108 -7.00 -14.02 -8.89
N LYS A 109 -6.23 -14.86 -8.18
CA LYS A 109 -5.70 -14.53 -6.86
C LYS A 109 -4.27 -14.06 -6.98
N ILE A 110 -3.94 -13.01 -6.25
CA ILE A 110 -2.64 -12.34 -6.30
C ILE A 110 -2.11 -12.20 -4.88
N ASP A 111 -0.84 -12.58 -4.69
CA ASP A 111 -0.09 -12.23 -3.49
C ASP A 111 0.66 -10.92 -3.76
N LEU A 112 0.65 -10.03 -2.78
CA LEU A 112 1.25 -8.71 -2.90
C LEU A 112 2.36 -8.54 -1.89
N VAL A 113 3.40 -7.80 -2.28
CA VAL A 113 4.49 -7.41 -1.40
C VAL A 113 4.63 -5.91 -1.48
N ALA A 114 4.60 -5.24 -0.33
CA ALA A 114 4.79 -3.80 -0.23
C ALA A 114 5.93 -3.54 0.75
N THR A 115 6.95 -2.83 0.28
CA THR A 115 8.11 -2.45 1.08
C THR A 115 8.33 -0.95 1.06
N SER A 116 8.93 -0.43 2.13
CA SER A 116 9.41 0.95 2.17
C SER A 116 10.80 0.92 2.77
N SER A 117 11.76 1.54 2.08
CA SER A 117 13.18 1.51 2.46
C SER A 117 13.69 0.07 2.69
N GLY A 118 13.25 -0.86 1.86
CA GLY A 118 13.62 -2.27 1.93
C GLY A 118 12.95 -3.06 3.05
N VAL A 119 12.05 -2.44 3.83
CA VAL A 119 11.35 -3.10 4.93
C VAL A 119 9.91 -3.40 4.53
N LYS A 120 9.47 -4.63 4.73
CA LYS A 120 8.10 -5.05 4.44
C LYS A 120 7.13 -4.35 5.39
N VAL A 121 6.16 -3.64 4.83
CA VAL A 121 5.21 -2.83 5.62
C VAL A 121 3.83 -3.47 5.72
N LEU A 122 3.46 -4.32 4.78
CA LEU A 122 2.23 -5.09 4.83
C LEU A 122 2.55 -6.58 4.86
N GLY A 123 1.80 -7.32 5.66
CA GLY A 123 1.85 -8.77 5.72
C GLY A 123 0.57 -9.38 5.19
N MET A 124 0.63 -10.60 4.66
CA MET A 124 -0.52 -11.34 4.15
C MET A 124 -1.37 -10.49 3.19
N ALA A 125 -0.72 -9.66 2.38
CA ALA A 125 -1.41 -8.82 1.42
C ALA A 125 -1.84 -9.66 0.22
N LYS A 126 -3.14 -9.71 -0.02
CA LYS A 126 -3.75 -10.56 -1.06
C LYS A 126 -4.91 -9.86 -1.71
N ALA A 127 -5.12 -10.17 -2.98
CA ALA A 127 -6.27 -9.68 -3.72
C ALA A 127 -6.89 -10.81 -4.55
N VAL A 128 -8.20 -10.70 -4.76
CA VAL A 128 -8.92 -11.53 -5.71
C VAL A 128 -9.56 -10.58 -6.72
N VAL A 129 -9.25 -10.77 -7.99
CA VAL A 129 -9.74 -9.91 -9.07
C VAL A 129 -10.41 -10.74 -10.16
N ILE A 130 -11.30 -10.10 -10.92
CA ILE A 130 -11.88 -10.65 -12.13
C ILE A 130 -11.20 -9.94 -13.30
N LYS A 131 -10.48 -10.69 -14.09
CA LYS A 131 -9.73 -10.15 -15.25
C LYS A 131 -10.10 -10.96 -16.49
N LYS A 132 -10.82 -10.33 -17.38
CA LYS A 132 -11.31 -10.95 -18.61
C LYS A 132 -10.36 -10.78 -19.77
#